data_27da48a53b3dd771201a3a8e2962271a
#
_entry.id   27da48a53b3dd771201a3a8e2962271a
#
_cell.length_a   1.000
_cell.length_b   1.000
_cell.length_c   1.000
_cell.angle_alpha   90.00
_cell.angle_beta   90.00
_cell.angle_gamma   90.00
#
_symmetry.space_group_name_H-M   'P 1'
#
loop_
_entity.id
_entity.type
_entity.pdbx_description
1 polymer ?
#
loop_
_entity_poly.entity_id
_entity_poly.type
_entity_poly.pdbx_seq_one_letter_code
_entity_poly.pdbx_strand_id
1 'polypeptide(L)'
;ISKTYDLFDSLMKDIFIGAIIFGIPSFDIAIREIDNRRKITKGKKRPALVVKTITKKEIEQINKVGGNFRLILDGQQRTTSIYRALKGTDEVWFVAKNEDEIEAGNFENAKLEDLLEEIAGEQDAERLCIKLSDVWDIEQNDYDEDEIKEKFFFSTAYYINYSNDEGFDVKAEFKKFRNLRKKIADLFKSEKLLSYYLLDMNLEKFVVFFERSNTRGIQLNFIDILAAKLYTGNFNLKEKIKEFETKNPSVELIPEIIVRAIAFIKSSPKEINRNYILTSLNAEDFKEWWDKLCRLYKVTLDFLFQNNFIISQDWMPYDNMIIPLMNFLKEIGGDFHQMNPTQKKFIEYWYWNSVFSLRYSGSSNERIIEDSNILLQIAKGKKINSASYFNKLSKIQTLSADDIYSFD
;
A
#
# COMPACT_ATOMS: atom_id res chain seq x y z
N ILE A 1 10.65 15.34 -8.31
CA ILE A 1 12.03 15.82 -8.38
C ILE A 1 12.39 16.58 -7.10
N SER A 2 11.66 17.63 -6.67
CA SER A 2 11.94 18.34 -5.40
C SER A 2 12.11 17.37 -4.22
N LYS A 3 11.22 16.40 -4.07
CA LYS A 3 11.29 15.39 -2.98
C LYS A 3 12.57 14.53 -2.99
N THR A 4 13.27 14.38 -4.12
CA THR A 4 14.53 13.65 -4.18
C THR A 4 15.65 14.53 -3.62
N TYR A 5 15.68 15.81 -3.94
CA TYR A 5 16.68 16.76 -3.40
C TYR A 5 16.47 16.98 -1.91
N ASP A 6 15.21 17.16 -1.47
CA ASP A 6 14.85 17.24 -0.04
C ASP A 6 15.32 16.00 0.75
N LEU A 7 15.28 14.82 0.13
CA LEU A 7 15.75 13.57 0.73
C LEU A 7 17.26 13.59 0.96
N PHE A 8 18.04 14.00 -0.05
CA PHE A 8 19.50 14.08 0.09
C PHE A 8 19.94 15.25 0.97
N ASP A 9 19.22 16.37 0.95
CA ASP A 9 19.43 17.47 1.89
C ASP A 9 19.22 17.01 3.35
N SER A 10 18.16 16.25 3.59
CA SER A 10 17.90 15.67 4.92
C SER A 10 19.00 14.69 5.35
N LEU A 11 19.47 13.82 4.44
CA LEU A 11 20.57 12.89 4.72
C LEU A 11 21.86 13.63 5.02
N MET A 12 22.14 14.72 4.33
CA MET A 12 23.31 15.56 4.54
C MET A 12 23.28 16.25 5.90
N LYS A 13 22.10 16.74 6.31
CA LYS A 13 21.88 17.46 7.59
C LYS A 13 21.62 16.54 8.78
N ASP A 14 21.85 15.24 8.66
CA ASP A 14 21.54 14.23 9.70
C ASP A 14 20.09 14.23 10.17
N ILE A 15 19.16 14.68 9.32
CA ILE A 15 17.73 14.64 9.61
C ILE A 15 17.20 13.24 9.36
N PHE A 16 16.48 12.68 10.33
CA PHE A 16 15.88 11.38 10.21
C PHE A 16 14.81 11.31 9.10
N ILE A 17 15.07 10.52 8.08
CA ILE A 17 14.18 10.37 6.90
C ILE A 17 13.16 9.24 7.04
N GLY A 18 13.09 8.59 8.20
CA GLY A 18 12.25 7.43 8.45
C GLY A 18 12.95 6.10 8.16
N ALA A 19 12.41 5.01 8.70
CA ALA A 19 12.95 3.67 8.49
C ALA A 19 12.59 3.10 7.12
N ILE A 20 13.47 2.27 6.57
CA ILE A 20 13.16 1.39 5.43
C ILE A 20 12.87 0.00 5.98
N ILE A 21 11.70 -0.54 5.67
CA ILE A 21 11.26 -1.83 6.20
C ILE A 21 11.27 -2.86 5.08
N PHE A 22 12.03 -3.93 5.31
CA PHE A 22 12.15 -5.06 4.40
C PHE A 22 11.47 -6.30 4.99
N GLY A 23 10.97 -7.17 4.12
CA GLY A 23 10.43 -8.46 4.53
C GLY A 23 10.81 -9.59 3.58
N ILE A 24 10.89 -10.81 4.11
CA ILE A 24 10.99 -12.03 3.31
C ILE A 24 9.63 -12.71 3.36
N PRO A 25 8.82 -12.62 2.26
CA PRO A 25 7.53 -13.28 2.24
C PRO A 25 7.68 -14.79 2.17
N SER A 26 6.86 -15.51 2.95
CA SER A 26 6.74 -16.97 2.91
C SER A 26 5.50 -17.44 2.14
N PHE A 27 5.04 -16.65 1.19
CA PHE A 27 3.87 -16.88 0.34
C PHE A 27 4.13 -16.34 -1.07
N ASP A 28 3.31 -16.75 -2.04
CA ASP A 28 3.39 -16.27 -3.41
C ASP A 28 2.93 -14.82 -3.50
N ILE A 29 3.71 -13.98 -4.16
CA ILE A 29 3.44 -12.55 -4.22
C ILE A 29 3.70 -11.99 -5.62
N ALA A 30 2.84 -11.04 -6.03
CA ALA A 30 3.05 -10.25 -7.22
C ALA A 30 3.93 -9.03 -6.87
N ILE A 31 5.04 -8.90 -7.55
CA ILE A 31 6.03 -7.85 -7.35
C ILE A 31 6.29 -7.07 -8.64
N ARG A 32 6.82 -5.89 -8.48
CA ARG A 32 7.43 -5.12 -9.57
C ARG A 32 8.82 -4.67 -9.16
N GLU A 33 9.71 -4.61 -10.10
CA GLU A 33 11.03 -4.05 -9.91
C GLU A 33 10.98 -2.53 -9.72
N ILE A 34 12.04 -1.97 -9.14
CA ILE A 34 12.19 -0.51 -9.05
C ILE A 34 12.27 0.07 -10.47
N ASP A 35 11.43 1.06 -10.75
CA ASP A 35 11.42 1.72 -12.06
C ASP A 35 12.69 2.55 -12.28
N ASN A 36 13.64 1.97 -13.01
CA ASN A 36 14.91 2.63 -13.35
C ASN A 36 14.91 3.26 -14.75
N ARG A 37 13.76 3.42 -15.37
CA ARG A 37 13.66 4.05 -16.70
C ARG A 37 13.74 5.56 -16.58
N ARG A 38 14.47 6.22 -17.50
CA ARG A 38 14.55 7.70 -17.57
C ARG A 38 13.15 8.30 -17.77
N LYS A 39 12.91 9.48 -17.20
CA LYS A 39 11.63 10.20 -17.36
C LYS A 39 11.41 10.53 -18.85
N ILE A 40 10.20 10.27 -19.36
CA ILE A 40 9.82 10.63 -20.72
C ILE A 40 9.26 12.06 -20.70
N THR A 41 9.53 12.82 -21.77
CA THR A 41 9.02 14.18 -21.98
C THR A 41 7.49 14.24 -21.83
N LYS A 42 6.96 15.34 -21.30
CA LYS A 42 5.52 15.58 -21.13
C LYS A 42 4.71 15.15 -22.36
N GLY A 43 3.70 14.31 -22.17
CA GLY A 43 2.73 13.92 -23.20
C GLY A 43 2.79 12.47 -23.68
N LYS A 44 3.86 11.71 -23.43
CA LYS A 44 3.92 10.28 -23.78
C LYS A 44 3.54 9.41 -22.57
N LYS A 45 2.54 8.52 -22.74
CA LYS A 45 2.22 7.50 -21.73
C LYS A 45 3.32 6.45 -21.65
N ARG A 46 3.83 6.18 -20.45
CA ARG A 46 4.73 5.04 -20.23
C ARG A 46 3.97 3.73 -20.30
N PRO A 47 4.53 2.68 -20.91
CA PRO A 47 4.02 1.34 -20.69
C PRO A 47 4.10 1.01 -19.19
N ALA A 48 3.09 0.32 -18.66
CA ALA A 48 3.07 -0.13 -17.28
C ALA A 48 4.31 -1.00 -16.99
N LEU A 49 4.80 -0.95 -15.75
CA LEU A 49 5.83 -1.89 -15.31
C LEU A 49 5.24 -3.29 -15.33
N VAL A 50 6.04 -4.25 -15.78
CA VAL A 50 5.66 -5.66 -15.76
C VAL A 50 5.54 -6.10 -14.29
N VAL A 51 4.36 -6.60 -13.95
CA VAL A 51 4.15 -7.27 -12.67
C VAL A 51 4.55 -8.73 -12.84
N LYS A 52 5.48 -9.18 -12.03
CA LYS A 52 5.97 -10.56 -12.01
C LYS A 52 5.50 -11.25 -10.75
N THR A 53 4.88 -12.40 -10.89
CA THR A 53 4.61 -13.26 -9.74
C THR A 53 5.87 -14.03 -9.39
N ILE A 54 6.22 -14.06 -8.11
CA ILE A 54 7.28 -14.88 -7.56
C ILE A 54 6.68 -15.81 -6.50
N THR A 55 7.00 -17.07 -6.61
CA THR A 55 6.50 -18.10 -5.69
C THR A 55 7.35 -18.20 -4.43
N LYS A 56 6.77 -18.71 -3.34
CA LYS A 56 7.51 -19.01 -2.12
C LYS A 56 8.74 -19.87 -2.39
N LYS A 57 8.63 -20.88 -3.26
CA LYS A 57 9.75 -21.79 -3.60
C LYS A 57 10.89 -21.03 -4.30
N GLU A 58 10.57 -20.13 -5.22
CA GLU A 58 11.58 -19.31 -5.90
C GLU A 58 12.28 -18.36 -4.92
N ILE A 59 11.54 -17.74 -3.98
CA ILE A 59 12.13 -16.89 -2.94
C ILE A 59 13.10 -17.70 -2.06
N GLU A 60 12.69 -18.89 -1.62
CA GLU A 60 13.54 -19.77 -0.83
C GLU A 60 14.79 -20.20 -1.61
N GLN A 61 14.64 -20.50 -2.90
CA GLN A 61 15.76 -20.90 -3.76
C GLN A 61 16.75 -19.76 -3.97
N ILE A 62 16.26 -18.55 -4.28
CA ILE A 62 17.12 -17.35 -4.43
C ILE A 62 17.94 -17.15 -3.15
N ASN A 63 17.30 -17.20 -1.99
CA ASN A 63 17.98 -16.97 -0.71
C ASN A 63 18.94 -18.10 -0.31
N LYS A 64 18.69 -19.35 -0.72
CA LYS A 64 19.59 -20.48 -0.49
C LYS A 64 20.88 -20.42 -1.30
N VAL A 65 20.83 -19.89 -2.52
CA VAL A 65 22.02 -19.78 -3.38
C VAL A 65 22.80 -18.47 -3.18
N GLY A 66 22.58 -17.78 -2.06
CA GLY A 66 23.28 -16.55 -1.71
C GLY A 66 22.64 -15.27 -2.31
N GLY A 67 21.53 -15.40 -3.03
CA GLY A 67 20.70 -14.26 -3.42
C GLY A 67 20.04 -13.64 -2.19
N ASN A 68 19.88 -12.31 -2.17
CA ASN A 68 19.34 -11.60 -1.02
C ASN A 68 17.98 -10.99 -1.35
N PHE A 69 16.99 -11.85 -1.65
CA PHE A 69 15.66 -11.39 -1.96
C PHE A 69 15.03 -10.70 -0.75
N ARG A 70 14.65 -9.45 -0.94
CA ARG A 70 13.95 -8.63 0.06
C ARG A 70 12.84 -7.85 -0.60
N LEU A 71 11.66 -7.90 -0.01
CA LEU A 71 10.53 -7.07 -0.40
C LEU A 71 10.56 -5.77 0.41
N ILE A 72 10.50 -4.63 -0.26
CA ILE A 72 10.38 -3.33 0.42
C ILE A 72 8.93 -3.15 0.83
N LEU A 73 8.69 -3.14 2.13
CA LEU A 73 7.35 -3.01 2.73
C LEU A 73 6.99 -1.55 2.98
N ASP A 74 7.94 -0.79 3.52
CA ASP A 74 7.84 0.66 3.69
C ASP A 74 9.12 1.35 3.25
N GLY A 75 9.00 2.63 2.87
CA GLY A 75 10.12 3.41 2.33
C GLY A 75 10.36 3.20 0.82
N GLN A 76 9.41 2.63 0.07
CA GLN A 76 9.54 2.38 -1.38
C GLN A 76 9.94 3.63 -2.17
N GLN A 77 9.34 4.79 -1.89
CA GLN A 77 9.68 6.04 -2.57
C GLN A 77 11.11 6.48 -2.25
N ARG A 78 11.52 6.42 -0.98
CA ARG A 78 12.88 6.76 -0.53
C ARG A 78 13.92 5.84 -1.17
N THR A 79 13.72 4.53 -1.09
CA THR A 79 14.60 3.54 -1.72
C THR A 79 14.67 3.74 -3.23
N THR A 80 13.54 4.00 -3.89
CA THR A 80 13.49 4.27 -5.33
C THR A 80 14.28 5.54 -5.68
N SER A 81 14.12 6.64 -4.93
CA SER A 81 14.83 7.89 -5.15
C SER A 81 16.34 7.72 -4.96
N ILE A 82 16.77 7.04 -3.88
CA ILE A 82 18.18 6.74 -3.63
C ILE A 82 18.76 5.88 -4.76
N TYR A 83 18.10 4.77 -5.09
CA TYR A 83 18.57 3.85 -6.13
C TYR A 83 18.71 4.56 -7.49
N ARG A 84 17.71 5.34 -7.89
CA ARG A 84 17.70 6.06 -9.18
C ARG A 84 18.78 7.14 -9.23
N ALA A 85 19.03 7.82 -8.12
CA ALA A 85 20.09 8.83 -8.01
C ALA A 85 21.49 8.19 -8.10
N LEU A 86 21.73 7.09 -7.38
CA LEU A 86 22.98 6.34 -7.44
C LEU A 86 23.27 5.76 -8.83
N LYS A 87 22.20 5.34 -9.56
CA LYS A 87 22.33 4.85 -10.95
C LYS A 87 22.38 5.98 -12.00
N GLY A 88 22.35 7.25 -11.59
CA GLY A 88 22.33 8.39 -12.52
C GLY A 88 21.06 8.48 -13.38
N THR A 89 20.00 7.76 -13.01
CA THR A 89 18.69 7.82 -13.72
C THR A 89 17.97 9.12 -13.40
N ASP A 90 18.00 9.54 -12.13
CA ASP A 90 17.66 10.88 -11.68
C ASP A 90 18.96 11.61 -11.37
N GLU A 91 19.18 12.74 -11.99
CA GLU A 91 20.41 13.53 -11.77
C GLU A 91 20.32 14.26 -10.43
N VAL A 92 21.36 14.10 -9.62
CA VAL A 92 21.52 14.74 -8.33
C VAL A 92 22.94 15.32 -8.30
N TRP A 93 23.00 16.64 -8.27
CA TRP A 93 24.24 17.41 -8.28
C TRP A 93 24.39 18.15 -6.95
N PHE A 94 25.55 18.02 -6.34
CA PHE A 94 25.98 18.81 -5.16
C PHE A 94 26.75 20.04 -5.66
N VAL A 95 26.16 21.20 -5.49
CA VAL A 95 26.72 22.49 -5.91
C VAL A 95 27.49 23.08 -4.75
N ALA A 96 28.80 23.29 -4.93
CA ALA A 96 29.68 23.87 -3.89
C ALA A 96 29.45 25.37 -3.78
N LYS A 97 29.62 25.90 -2.55
CA LYS A 97 29.80 27.33 -2.31
C LYS A 97 31.15 27.79 -2.81
N ASN A 98 31.25 29.08 -3.16
CA ASN A 98 32.54 29.71 -3.40
C ASN A 98 33.35 29.85 -2.08
N GLU A 99 34.65 29.93 -2.17
CA GLU A 99 35.52 29.96 -0.95
C GLU A 99 35.25 31.15 -0.02
N ASP A 100 34.91 32.29 -0.57
CA ASP A 100 34.53 33.52 0.14
C ASP A 100 33.18 33.42 0.88
N GLU A 101 32.33 32.48 0.49
CA GLU A 101 31.04 32.17 1.13
C GLU A 101 31.18 31.18 2.30
N ILE A 102 32.37 30.58 2.49
CA ILE A 102 32.61 29.59 3.54
C ILE A 102 33.21 30.26 4.78
N GLU A 103 32.45 30.26 5.88
CA GLU A 103 32.95 30.78 7.16
C GLU A 103 34.25 30.08 7.59
N ALA A 104 35.23 30.88 7.96
CA ALA A 104 36.55 30.45 8.47
C ALA A 104 37.54 29.83 7.47
N GLY A 105 37.37 29.96 6.16
CA GLY A 105 38.40 29.65 5.16
C GLY A 105 38.99 28.22 5.19
N ASN A 106 38.33 27.29 5.85
CA ASN A 106 38.85 25.94 6.07
C ASN A 106 37.98 24.86 5.41
N PHE A 107 38.08 24.78 4.08
CA PHE A 107 37.37 23.80 3.26
C PHE A 107 37.60 22.34 3.73
N GLU A 108 38.78 22.05 4.29
CA GLU A 108 39.12 20.68 4.69
C GLU A 108 38.36 20.22 5.95
N ASN A 109 38.14 21.14 6.91
CA ASN A 109 37.52 20.81 8.19
C ASN A 109 36.02 21.15 8.29
N ALA A 110 35.48 21.89 7.32
CA ALA A 110 34.07 22.25 7.30
C ALA A 110 33.17 21.00 7.11
N LYS A 111 31.97 21.03 7.67
CA LYS A 111 30.97 20.00 7.42
C LYS A 111 30.46 20.09 5.98
N LEU A 112 29.93 18.98 5.46
CA LEU A 112 29.41 18.96 4.10
C LEU A 112 28.29 19.99 3.88
N GLU A 113 27.40 20.16 4.86
CA GLU A 113 26.31 21.15 4.83
C GLU A 113 26.79 22.60 4.72
N ASP A 114 27.98 22.91 5.28
CA ASP A 114 28.55 24.23 5.23
C ASP A 114 29.24 24.53 3.89
N LEU A 115 29.65 23.50 3.16
CA LEU A 115 30.34 23.58 1.87
C LEU A 115 29.42 23.66 0.67
N LEU A 116 28.14 23.33 0.83
CA LEU A 116 27.20 23.26 -0.28
C LEU A 116 26.24 24.44 -0.28
N GLU A 117 26.00 24.99 -1.47
CA GLU A 117 24.93 25.96 -1.72
C GLU A 117 23.58 25.25 -1.83
N GLU A 118 23.52 24.26 -2.69
CA GLU A 118 22.27 23.51 -2.94
C GLU A 118 22.53 22.10 -3.48
N ILE A 119 21.44 21.32 -3.54
CA ILE A 119 21.38 20.05 -4.27
C ILE A 119 20.45 20.26 -5.45
N ALA A 120 20.99 20.15 -6.68
CA ALA A 120 20.30 20.51 -7.93
C ALA A 120 20.08 19.30 -8.84
N GLY A 121 19.26 19.50 -9.87
CA GLY A 121 19.00 18.51 -10.93
C GLY A 121 19.90 18.65 -12.14
N GLU A 122 20.69 19.67 -12.20
CA GLU A 122 21.65 19.97 -13.26
C GLU A 122 22.89 20.62 -12.65
N GLN A 123 24.00 20.57 -13.36
CA GLN A 123 25.21 21.20 -12.89
C GLN A 123 25.19 22.72 -13.15
N ASP A 124 25.83 23.46 -12.27
CA ASP A 124 26.11 24.87 -12.44
C ASP A 124 27.45 25.00 -13.20
N ALA A 125 27.55 25.92 -14.15
CA ALA A 125 28.79 26.17 -14.88
C ALA A 125 29.70 27.18 -14.14
N GLU A 126 29.20 27.96 -13.19
CA GLU A 126 29.92 28.94 -12.43
C GLU A 126 30.49 28.39 -11.12
N ARG A 127 29.99 27.23 -10.67
CA ARG A 127 30.35 26.61 -9.39
C ARG A 127 30.80 25.17 -9.58
N LEU A 128 31.71 24.75 -8.71
CA LEU A 128 32.12 23.34 -8.70
C LEU A 128 30.94 22.43 -8.32
N CYS A 129 30.63 21.52 -9.19
CA CYS A 129 29.54 20.59 -8.99
C CYS A 129 30.00 19.12 -9.01
N ILE A 130 29.44 18.31 -8.14
CA ILE A 130 29.75 16.88 -8.10
C ILE A 130 28.44 16.08 -8.23
N LYS A 131 28.41 15.17 -9.18
CA LYS A 131 27.27 14.27 -9.42
C LYS A 131 27.30 13.08 -8.47
N LEU A 132 26.18 12.79 -7.82
CA LEU A 132 26.08 11.67 -6.88
C LEU A 132 26.42 10.32 -7.52
N SER A 133 25.94 10.06 -8.74
CA SER A 133 26.25 8.82 -9.46
C SER A 133 27.72 8.64 -9.75
N ASP A 134 28.47 9.76 -9.95
CA ASP A 134 29.90 9.71 -10.22
C ASP A 134 30.67 9.40 -8.93
N VAL A 135 30.24 9.97 -7.80
CA VAL A 135 30.78 9.60 -6.48
C VAL A 135 30.58 8.11 -6.21
N TRP A 136 29.37 7.58 -6.51
CA TRP A 136 29.08 6.16 -6.35
C TRP A 136 29.93 5.28 -7.28
N ASP A 137 30.08 5.67 -8.54
CA ASP A 137 30.92 4.95 -9.53
C ASP A 137 32.39 4.89 -9.06
N ILE A 138 32.93 6.01 -8.57
CA ILE A 138 34.29 6.07 -8.05
C ILE A 138 34.47 5.17 -6.81
N GLU A 139 33.51 5.13 -5.89
CA GLU A 139 33.59 4.29 -4.67
C GLU A 139 33.38 2.79 -4.96
N GLN A 140 32.80 2.43 -6.11
CA GLN A 140 32.61 1.03 -6.49
C GLN A 140 33.73 0.47 -7.39
N ASN A 141 34.57 1.33 -7.95
CA ASN A 141 35.63 0.96 -8.85
C ASN A 141 36.98 1.52 -8.39
N ASP A 142 38.06 0.82 -8.66
CA ASP A 142 39.42 1.19 -8.26
C ASP A 142 40.04 2.17 -9.26
N TYR A 143 39.47 3.39 -9.37
CA TYR A 143 40.07 4.47 -10.18
C TYR A 143 41.23 5.08 -9.44
N ASP A 144 42.35 5.33 -10.17
CA ASP A 144 43.45 6.13 -9.65
C ASP A 144 43.12 7.65 -9.72
N GLU A 145 44.01 8.47 -9.14
CA GLU A 145 43.78 9.93 -9.07
C GLU A 145 43.78 10.59 -10.45
N ASP A 146 44.54 10.10 -11.41
CA ASP A 146 44.64 10.67 -12.76
C ASP A 146 43.38 10.30 -13.53
N GLU A 147 42.89 9.06 -13.42
CA GLU A 147 41.61 8.61 -14.00
C GLU A 147 40.42 9.41 -13.45
N ILE A 148 40.40 9.65 -12.12
CA ILE A 148 39.34 10.46 -11.50
C ILE A 148 39.38 11.90 -12.04
N LYS A 149 40.58 12.46 -12.21
CA LYS A 149 40.77 13.81 -12.73
C LYS A 149 40.29 13.92 -14.17
N GLU A 150 40.69 12.98 -15.03
CA GLU A 150 40.38 13.01 -16.46
C GLU A 150 38.90 12.74 -16.71
N LYS A 151 38.34 11.71 -16.05
CA LYS A 151 36.99 11.22 -16.34
C LYS A 151 35.91 12.05 -15.66
N PHE A 152 36.13 12.52 -14.46
CA PHE A 152 35.09 13.16 -13.65
C PHE A 152 35.30 14.66 -13.44
N PHE A 153 36.53 15.13 -13.16
CA PHE A 153 36.76 16.54 -12.92
C PHE A 153 36.83 17.35 -14.22
N PHE A 154 37.57 16.90 -15.21
CA PHE A 154 37.70 17.62 -16.49
C PHE A 154 36.38 17.61 -17.32
N SER A 155 35.44 16.75 -16.98
CA SER A 155 34.12 16.74 -17.59
C SER A 155 33.09 17.66 -16.91
N THR A 156 33.47 18.32 -15.81
CA THR A 156 32.54 19.27 -15.16
C THR A 156 32.37 20.53 -16.00
N ALA A 157 31.16 21.10 -15.99
CA ALA A 157 30.90 22.36 -16.68
C ALA A 157 31.76 23.49 -16.10
N TYR A 158 32.01 23.48 -14.81
CA TYR A 158 32.92 24.39 -14.12
C TYR A 158 34.33 24.36 -14.70
N TYR A 159 34.96 23.18 -14.82
CA TYR A 159 36.29 23.06 -15.41
C TYR A 159 36.30 23.52 -16.88
N ILE A 160 35.33 23.14 -17.66
CA ILE A 160 35.19 23.50 -19.08
C ILE A 160 35.09 25.05 -19.23
N ASN A 161 34.37 25.69 -18.30
CA ASN A 161 34.14 27.13 -18.31
C ASN A 161 35.41 27.93 -17.96
N TYR A 162 36.15 27.49 -16.92
CA TYR A 162 37.22 28.28 -16.32
C TYR A 162 38.63 27.79 -16.64
N SER A 163 38.84 26.62 -17.21
CA SER A 163 40.19 26.04 -17.42
C SER A 163 41.13 26.87 -18.26
N ASN A 164 40.63 27.81 -19.07
CA ASN A 164 41.44 28.73 -19.88
C ASN A 164 41.63 30.13 -19.26
N ASP A 165 41.08 30.38 -18.07
CA ASP A 165 41.16 31.67 -17.43
C ASP A 165 42.55 31.91 -16.80
N GLU A 166 43.04 33.14 -16.91
CA GLU A 166 44.31 33.56 -16.29
C GLU A 166 44.16 33.47 -14.76
N GLY A 167 44.89 32.52 -14.15
CA GLY A 167 44.84 32.30 -12.70
C GLY A 167 44.09 31.06 -12.25
N PHE A 168 43.46 30.30 -13.14
CA PHE A 168 42.82 29.03 -12.78
C PHE A 168 43.85 27.94 -12.46
N ASP A 169 43.99 27.65 -11.15
CA ASP A 169 44.92 26.60 -10.68
C ASP A 169 44.21 25.21 -10.70
N VAL A 170 44.44 24.48 -11.77
CA VAL A 170 43.90 23.12 -11.96
C VAL A 170 44.19 22.19 -10.78
N LYS A 171 45.35 22.31 -10.17
CA LYS A 171 45.79 21.46 -9.04
C LYS A 171 45.02 21.81 -7.75
N ALA A 172 44.83 23.09 -7.48
CA ALA A 172 44.05 23.56 -6.34
C ALA A 172 42.56 23.16 -6.51
N GLU A 173 41.97 23.39 -7.69
CA GLU A 173 40.56 23.07 -7.97
C GLU A 173 40.31 21.55 -7.95
N PHE A 174 41.23 20.74 -8.47
CA PHE A 174 41.13 19.29 -8.35
C PHE A 174 41.22 18.82 -6.90
N LYS A 175 42.05 19.48 -6.06
CA LYS A 175 42.09 19.17 -4.62
C LYS A 175 40.75 19.45 -3.95
N LYS A 176 40.08 20.57 -4.29
CA LYS A 176 38.71 20.88 -3.81
C LYS A 176 37.70 19.81 -4.24
N PHE A 177 37.70 19.49 -5.53
CA PHE A 177 36.84 18.42 -6.07
C PHE A 177 37.02 17.11 -5.31
N ARG A 178 38.26 16.66 -5.11
CA ARG A 178 38.59 15.44 -4.39
C ARG A 178 38.10 15.46 -2.94
N ASN A 179 38.32 16.57 -2.24
CA ASN A 179 37.89 16.69 -0.84
C ASN A 179 36.36 16.69 -0.71
N LEU A 180 35.66 17.44 -1.56
CA LEU A 180 34.21 17.49 -1.57
C LEU A 180 33.61 16.10 -1.94
N ARG A 181 34.17 15.45 -2.97
CA ARG A 181 33.80 14.08 -3.35
C ARG A 181 33.90 13.09 -2.17
N LYS A 182 35.04 13.15 -1.42
CA LYS A 182 35.23 12.29 -0.25
C LYS A 182 34.18 12.54 0.84
N LYS A 183 33.83 13.78 1.11
CA LYS A 183 32.80 14.15 2.09
C LYS A 183 31.40 13.66 1.64
N ILE A 184 31.10 13.74 0.34
CA ILE A 184 29.86 13.17 -0.23
C ILE A 184 29.88 11.64 -0.12
N ALA A 185 31.02 10.98 -0.37
CA ALA A 185 31.18 9.54 -0.23
C ALA A 185 30.95 9.06 1.22
N ASP A 186 31.24 9.90 2.22
CA ASP A 186 31.01 9.58 3.63
C ASP A 186 29.49 9.44 3.95
N LEU A 187 28.59 10.00 3.12
CA LEU A 187 27.15 9.74 3.23
C LEU A 187 26.83 8.26 3.06
N PHE A 188 27.61 7.51 2.26
CA PHE A 188 27.43 6.07 2.04
C PHE A 188 28.02 5.23 3.17
N LYS A 189 29.00 5.78 3.91
CA LYS A 189 29.69 5.11 5.01
C LYS A 189 29.04 5.38 6.36
N SER A 190 28.28 6.46 6.46
CA SER A 190 27.56 6.84 7.68
C SER A 190 26.27 6.02 7.81
N GLU A 191 26.02 5.46 8.99
CA GLU A 191 24.80 4.67 9.29
C GLU A 191 23.56 5.58 9.44
N LYS A 192 23.24 6.35 8.39
CA LYS A 192 22.13 7.32 8.38
C LYS A 192 20.78 6.71 8.05
N LEU A 193 20.75 5.44 7.58
CA LEU A 193 19.53 4.74 7.19
C LEU A 193 19.19 3.70 8.24
N LEU A 194 18.03 3.86 8.90
CA LEU A 194 17.48 2.83 9.75
C LEU A 194 16.75 1.79 8.89
N SER A 195 17.23 0.56 8.93
CA SER A 195 16.60 -0.58 8.24
C SER A 195 16.04 -1.57 9.25
N TYR A 196 14.80 -1.99 9.05
CA TYR A 196 14.14 -3.02 9.85
C TYR A 196 13.83 -4.23 8.98
N TYR A 197 14.18 -5.43 9.45
CA TYR A 197 14.01 -6.67 8.70
C TYR A 197 13.01 -7.59 9.37
N LEU A 198 11.95 -7.97 8.66
CA LEU A 198 10.97 -8.97 9.03
C LEU A 198 11.35 -10.29 8.34
N LEU A 199 12.06 -11.18 9.08
CA LEU A 199 12.70 -12.37 8.51
C LEU A 199 11.71 -13.52 8.23
N ASP A 200 10.56 -13.54 8.89
CA ASP A 200 9.55 -14.59 8.71
C ASP A 200 8.17 -13.93 8.58
N MET A 201 7.85 -13.52 7.37
CA MET A 201 6.62 -12.83 7.07
C MET A 201 5.64 -13.76 6.37
N ASN A 202 4.77 -14.40 7.16
CA ASN A 202 3.60 -15.07 6.61
C ASN A 202 2.54 -14.02 6.17
N LEU A 203 1.53 -14.47 5.44
CA LEU A 203 0.52 -13.60 4.86
C LEU A 203 -0.26 -12.81 5.93
N GLU A 204 -0.52 -13.42 7.10
CA GLU A 204 -1.22 -12.79 8.22
C GLU A 204 -0.40 -11.63 8.81
N LYS A 205 0.88 -11.87 9.12
CA LYS A 205 1.80 -10.83 9.60
C LYS A 205 1.95 -9.70 8.59
N PHE A 206 1.98 -10.03 7.30
CA PHE A 206 2.05 -9.07 6.21
C PHE A 206 0.84 -8.13 6.22
N VAL A 207 -0.38 -8.68 6.33
CA VAL A 207 -1.62 -7.90 6.42
C VAL A 207 -1.63 -7.00 7.64
N VAL A 208 -1.38 -7.56 8.82
CA VAL A 208 -1.37 -6.80 10.08
C VAL A 208 -0.31 -5.70 10.06
N PHE A 209 0.86 -5.98 9.47
CA PHE A 209 1.90 -4.97 9.30
C PHE A 209 1.38 -3.77 8.49
N PHE A 210 0.77 -4.01 7.32
CA PHE A 210 0.24 -2.93 6.48
C PHE A 210 -0.93 -2.20 7.10
N GLU A 211 -1.82 -2.88 7.82
CA GLU A 211 -2.91 -2.23 8.54
C GLU A 211 -2.42 -1.27 9.65
N ARG A 212 -1.30 -1.59 10.31
CA ARG A 212 -0.78 -0.82 11.44
C ARG A 212 0.28 0.22 11.08
N SER A 213 1.08 -0.03 10.04
CA SER A 213 2.23 0.84 9.69
C SER A 213 1.84 2.04 8.82
N ASN A 214 0.71 1.99 8.11
CA ASN A 214 0.32 3.02 7.17
C ASN A 214 -0.47 4.18 7.81
N THR A 215 0.21 4.99 8.64
CA THR A 215 -0.39 6.18 9.23
C THR A 215 -0.31 7.44 8.36
N ARG A 216 0.49 7.47 7.28
CA ARG A 216 0.72 8.67 6.44
C ARG A 216 0.92 8.42 4.93
N GLY A 217 0.65 7.22 4.39
CA GLY A 217 0.86 6.88 2.99
C GLY A 217 -0.39 6.33 2.30
N ILE A 218 -0.23 5.76 1.09
CA ILE A 218 -1.29 4.99 0.43
C ILE A 218 -1.60 3.80 1.35
N GLN A 219 -2.74 3.85 2.01
CA GLN A 219 -3.20 2.75 2.86
C GLN A 219 -3.47 1.55 1.96
N LEU A 220 -2.59 0.54 2.04
CA LEU A 220 -2.91 -0.77 1.53
C LEU A 220 -3.93 -1.39 2.48
N ASN A 221 -5.18 -1.38 2.08
CA ASN A 221 -6.24 -2.01 2.85
C ASN A 221 -6.29 -3.53 2.56
N PHE A 222 -7.09 -4.23 3.34
CA PHE A 222 -7.30 -5.67 3.20
C PHE A 222 -7.65 -6.10 1.76
N ILE A 223 -8.47 -5.31 1.06
CA ILE A 223 -8.90 -5.57 -0.32
C ILE A 223 -7.74 -5.44 -1.31
N ASP A 224 -6.79 -4.51 -1.09
CA ASP A 224 -5.60 -4.37 -1.93
C ASP A 224 -4.70 -5.61 -1.84
N ILE A 225 -4.52 -6.15 -0.64
CA ILE A 225 -3.72 -7.35 -0.40
C ILE A 225 -4.39 -8.57 -1.02
N LEU A 226 -5.69 -8.71 -0.82
CA LEU A 226 -6.48 -9.76 -1.43
C LEU A 226 -6.44 -9.68 -2.96
N ALA A 227 -6.56 -8.47 -3.53
CA ALA A 227 -6.45 -8.24 -4.96
C ALA A 227 -5.10 -8.71 -5.52
N ALA A 228 -4.00 -8.41 -4.82
CA ALA A 228 -2.67 -8.88 -5.20
C ALA A 228 -2.56 -10.40 -5.17
N LYS A 229 -3.12 -11.06 -4.15
CA LYS A 229 -3.18 -12.52 -4.06
C LYS A 229 -3.98 -13.13 -5.21
N LEU A 230 -5.17 -12.62 -5.49
CA LEU A 230 -6.09 -13.17 -6.49
C LEU A 230 -5.58 -12.95 -7.92
N TYR A 231 -4.79 -11.89 -8.15
CA TYR A 231 -4.19 -11.60 -9.44
C TYR A 231 -3.27 -12.74 -9.92
N THR A 232 -2.55 -13.39 -9.00
CA THR A 232 -1.71 -14.55 -9.32
C THR A 232 -2.49 -15.74 -9.88
N GLY A 233 -3.77 -15.86 -9.51
CA GLY A 233 -4.70 -16.87 -10.01
C GLY A 233 -5.57 -16.41 -11.20
N ASN A 234 -5.17 -15.34 -11.89
CA ASN A 234 -5.90 -14.75 -13.02
C ASN A 234 -7.32 -14.25 -12.66
N PHE A 235 -7.48 -13.66 -11.47
CA PHE A 235 -8.67 -12.93 -11.08
C PHE A 235 -8.32 -11.50 -10.68
N ASN A 236 -8.72 -10.54 -11.52
CA ASN A 236 -8.45 -9.13 -11.26
C ASN A 236 -9.59 -8.51 -10.43
N LEU A 237 -9.46 -8.58 -9.10
CA LEU A 237 -10.47 -8.07 -8.17
C LEU A 237 -10.76 -6.57 -8.37
N LYS A 238 -9.72 -5.76 -8.62
CA LYS A 238 -9.90 -4.30 -8.82
C LYS A 238 -10.69 -3.98 -10.09
N GLU A 239 -10.46 -4.72 -11.15
CA GLU A 239 -11.22 -4.58 -12.38
C GLU A 239 -12.69 -5.00 -12.18
N LYS A 240 -12.92 -6.09 -11.47
CA LYS A 240 -14.27 -6.56 -11.12
C LYS A 240 -15.06 -5.57 -10.27
N ILE A 241 -14.41 -4.91 -9.30
CA ILE A 241 -15.02 -3.82 -8.52
C ILE A 241 -15.42 -2.69 -9.46
N LYS A 242 -14.50 -2.23 -10.31
CA LYS A 242 -14.75 -1.14 -11.26
C LYS A 242 -15.84 -1.48 -12.28
N GLU A 243 -15.90 -2.72 -12.75
CA GLU A 243 -16.99 -3.20 -13.63
C GLU A 243 -18.36 -3.08 -12.94
N PHE A 244 -18.45 -3.45 -11.67
CA PHE A 244 -19.69 -3.33 -10.89
C PHE A 244 -20.11 -1.87 -10.74
N GLU A 245 -19.20 -1.00 -10.30
CA GLU A 245 -19.45 0.44 -10.11
C GLU A 245 -19.90 1.12 -11.41
N THR A 246 -19.25 0.76 -12.52
CA THR A 246 -19.62 1.29 -13.85
C THR A 246 -21.03 0.85 -14.28
N LYS A 247 -21.41 -0.40 -13.98
CA LYS A 247 -22.73 -0.94 -14.32
C LYS A 247 -23.86 -0.48 -13.36
N ASN A 248 -23.49 -0.06 -12.16
CA ASN A 248 -24.44 0.30 -11.10
C ASN A 248 -24.05 1.61 -10.42
N PRO A 249 -24.08 2.76 -11.12
CA PRO A 249 -23.53 4.03 -10.61
C PRO A 249 -24.28 4.59 -9.39
N SER A 250 -25.50 4.08 -9.11
CA SER A 250 -26.29 4.47 -7.94
C SER A 250 -26.11 3.56 -6.72
N VAL A 251 -25.23 2.58 -6.80
CA VAL A 251 -24.99 1.60 -5.72
C VAL A 251 -23.50 1.57 -5.41
N GLU A 252 -23.14 1.93 -4.20
CA GLU A 252 -21.77 1.77 -3.71
C GLU A 252 -21.50 0.30 -3.38
N LEU A 253 -20.47 -0.28 -3.98
CA LEU A 253 -20.04 -1.62 -3.64
C LEU A 253 -19.13 -1.58 -2.41
N ILE A 254 -19.46 -2.34 -1.39
CA ILE A 254 -18.57 -2.63 -0.26
C ILE A 254 -17.91 -3.99 -0.53
N PRO A 255 -16.69 -4.05 -1.13
CA PRO A 255 -16.09 -5.30 -1.59
C PRO A 255 -15.90 -6.33 -0.46
N GLU A 256 -15.65 -5.88 0.77
CA GLU A 256 -15.47 -6.75 1.93
C GLU A 256 -16.73 -7.56 2.25
N ILE A 257 -17.93 -7.06 1.97
CA ILE A 257 -19.19 -7.79 2.13
C ILE A 257 -19.24 -8.99 1.17
N ILE A 258 -18.89 -8.78 -0.10
CA ILE A 258 -18.87 -9.85 -1.10
C ILE A 258 -17.85 -10.92 -0.72
N VAL A 259 -16.65 -10.47 -0.33
CA VAL A 259 -15.55 -11.37 0.06
C VAL A 259 -15.92 -12.23 1.27
N ARG A 260 -16.53 -11.64 2.29
CA ARG A 260 -17.02 -12.38 3.48
C ARG A 260 -18.17 -13.32 3.15
N ALA A 261 -19.03 -12.95 2.21
CA ALA A 261 -20.11 -13.84 1.74
C ALA A 261 -19.53 -15.06 1.00
N ILE A 262 -18.49 -14.88 0.17
CA ILE A 262 -17.75 -16.00 -0.44
C ILE A 262 -17.16 -16.91 0.65
N ALA A 263 -16.51 -16.32 1.64
CA ALA A 263 -15.92 -17.07 2.74
C ALA A 263 -16.97 -17.90 3.50
N PHE A 264 -18.12 -17.30 3.81
CA PHE A 264 -19.22 -18.03 4.46
C PHE A 264 -19.72 -19.21 3.62
N ILE A 265 -19.83 -19.07 2.31
CA ILE A 265 -20.28 -20.14 1.41
C ILE A 265 -19.27 -21.29 1.37
N LYS A 266 -17.98 -20.97 1.27
CA LYS A 266 -16.91 -21.95 1.01
C LYS A 266 -16.38 -22.63 2.27
N SER A 267 -16.51 -21.99 3.45
CA SER A 267 -15.96 -22.52 4.71
C SER A 267 -16.83 -23.61 5.35
N SER A 268 -16.15 -24.59 5.96
CA SER A 268 -16.77 -25.60 6.81
C SER A 268 -15.71 -26.06 7.86
N PRO A 269 -15.88 -25.76 9.16
CA PRO A 269 -16.93 -24.92 9.75
C PRO A 269 -16.94 -23.48 9.22
N LYS A 270 -18.02 -22.72 9.51
CA LYS A 270 -18.19 -21.36 8.95
C LYS A 270 -17.17 -20.39 9.51
N GLU A 271 -16.40 -19.78 8.61
CA GLU A 271 -15.39 -18.77 8.90
C GLU A 271 -15.47 -17.63 7.89
N ILE A 272 -15.39 -16.38 8.37
CA ILE A 272 -15.47 -15.17 7.53
C ILE A 272 -14.41 -14.14 7.93
N ASN A 273 -13.46 -14.56 8.77
CA ASN A 273 -12.37 -13.68 9.20
C ASN A 273 -11.35 -13.45 8.06
N ARG A 274 -10.62 -12.36 8.16
CA ARG A 274 -9.62 -11.97 7.15
C ARG A 274 -8.54 -13.01 6.97
N ASN A 275 -8.14 -13.70 8.05
CA ASN A 275 -7.12 -14.74 7.96
C ASN A 275 -7.58 -15.92 7.10
N TYR A 276 -8.79 -16.46 7.37
CA TYR A 276 -9.37 -17.52 6.53
C TYR A 276 -9.45 -17.11 5.06
N ILE A 277 -9.93 -15.90 4.77
CA ILE A 277 -10.05 -15.37 3.42
C ILE A 277 -8.68 -15.36 2.71
N LEU A 278 -7.64 -14.90 3.41
CA LEU A 278 -6.31 -14.78 2.82
C LEU A 278 -5.56 -16.10 2.71
N THR A 279 -5.82 -17.07 3.59
CA THR A 279 -5.10 -18.35 3.58
C THR A 279 -5.80 -19.43 2.79
N SER A 280 -7.13 -19.48 2.82
CA SER A 280 -7.92 -20.61 2.37
C SER A 280 -8.69 -20.38 1.06
N LEU A 281 -9.12 -19.15 0.76
CA LEU A 281 -9.79 -18.86 -0.50
C LEU A 281 -8.78 -18.65 -1.64
N ASN A 282 -9.16 -19.04 -2.84
CA ASN A 282 -8.34 -18.91 -4.05
C ASN A 282 -9.14 -18.20 -5.18
N ALA A 283 -8.47 -17.93 -6.31
CA ALA A 283 -9.06 -17.21 -7.44
C ALA A 283 -10.27 -17.92 -8.04
N GLU A 284 -10.32 -19.27 -8.03
CA GLU A 284 -11.45 -20.04 -8.57
C GLU A 284 -12.73 -19.84 -7.74
N ASP A 285 -12.58 -19.72 -6.40
CA ASP A 285 -13.72 -19.41 -5.53
C ASP A 285 -14.34 -18.05 -5.90
N PHE A 286 -13.48 -17.06 -6.22
CA PHE A 286 -13.94 -15.75 -6.65
C PHE A 286 -14.53 -15.75 -8.05
N LYS A 287 -13.97 -16.49 -9.01
CA LYS A 287 -14.56 -16.66 -10.34
C LYS A 287 -15.95 -17.27 -10.29
N GLU A 288 -16.13 -18.25 -9.41
CA GLU A 288 -17.41 -18.94 -9.24
C GLU A 288 -18.50 -18.04 -8.63
N TRP A 289 -18.15 -17.22 -7.62
CA TRP A 289 -19.14 -16.57 -6.76
C TRP A 289 -19.25 -15.07 -6.90
N TRP A 290 -18.23 -14.36 -7.39
CA TRP A 290 -18.19 -12.90 -7.39
C TRP A 290 -19.40 -12.27 -8.09
N ASP A 291 -19.63 -12.60 -9.35
CA ASP A 291 -20.70 -11.98 -10.14
C ASP A 291 -22.11 -12.36 -9.61
N LYS A 292 -22.25 -13.58 -9.08
CA LYS A 292 -23.50 -14.04 -8.46
C LYS A 292 -23.81 -13.25 -7.18
N LEU A 293 -22.80 -13.03 -6.34
CA LEU A 293 -22.96 -12.31 -5.08
C LEU A 293 -23.09 -10.80 -5.28
N CYS A 294 -22.43 -10.22 -6.26
CA CYS A 294 -22.64 -8.83 -6.64
C CYS A 294 -24.10 -8.58 -7.07
N ARG A 295 -24.71 -9.53 -7.80
CA ARG A 295 -26.14 -9.46 -8.12
C ARG A 295 -27.01 -9.55 -6.88
N LEU A 296 -26.73 -10.50 -5.99
CA LEU A 296 -27.48 -10.65 -4.73
C LEU A 296 -27.31 -9.44 -3.81
N TYR A 297 -26.12 -8.82 -3.79
CA TYR A 297 -25.88 -7.58 -3.05
C TYR A 297 -26.83 -6.47 -3.50
N LYS A 298 -26.93 -6.28 -4.82
CA LYS A 298 -27.85 -5.28 -5.37
C LYS A 298 -29.32 -5.62 -5.03
N VAL A 299 -29.73 -6.88 -5.23
CA VAL A 299 -31.08 -7.33 -4.88
C VAL A 299 -31.37 -7.15 -3.39
N THR A 300 -30.37 -7.33 -2.52
CA THR A 300 -30.52 -7.09 -1.08
C THR A 300 -30.77 -5.63 -0.77
N LEU A 301 -30.02 -4.72 -1.39
CA LEU A 301 -30.26 -3.29 -1.24
C LEU A 301 -31.62 -2.88 -1.79
N ASP A 302 -32.01 -3.35 -2.99
CA ASP A 302 -33.33 -3.11 -3.57
C ASP A 302 -34.45 -3.58 -2.63
N PHE A 303 -34.28 -4.73 -1.98
CA PHE A 303 -35.22 -5.22 -0.98
C PHE A 303 -35.33 -4.28 0.23
N LEU A 304 -34.20 -3.82 0.75
CA LEU A 304 -34.18 -2.91 1.90
C LEU A 304 -34.84 -1.57 1.58
N PHE A 305 -34.60 -1.01 0.39
CA PHE A 305 -35.24 0.21 -0.08
C PHE A 305 -36.75 0.05 -0.27
N GLN A 306 -37.16 -0.98 -1.01
CA GLN A 306 -38.56 -1.17 -1.37
C GLN A 306 -39.47 -1.49 -0.16
N ASN A 307 -38.89 -2.02 0.91
CA ASN A 307 -39.61 -2.32 2.13
C ASN A 307 -39.40 -1.29 3.25
N ASN A 308 -38.84 -0.13 2.94
CA ASN A 308 -38.64 1.00 3.85
C ASN A 308 -37.77 0.67 5.08
N PHE A 309 -36.81 -0.26 4.95
CA PHE A 309 -35.82 -0.51 5.99
C PHE A 309 -34.75 0.59 6.03
N ILE A 310 -34.39 1.11 4.86
CA ILE A 310 -33.43 2.21 4.70
C ILE A 310 -33.95 3.20 3.65
N ILE A 311 -33.54 4.46 3.79
CA ILE A 311 -33.87 5.54 2.86
C ILE A 311 -32.80 5.68 1.78
N SER A 312 -31.52 5.51 2.15
CA SER A 312 -30.36 5.46 1.27
C SER A 312 -29.36 4.44 1.81
N GLN A 313 -28.37 4.06 1.02
CA GLN A 313 -27.32 3.14 1.47
C GLN A 313 -26.53 3.72 2.66
N ASP A 314 -26.34 5.04 2.72
CA ASP A 314 -25.67 5.73 3.83
C ASP A 314 -26.41 5.59 5.17
N TRP A 315 -27.69 5.28 5.11
CA TRP A 315 -28.53 5.02 6.30
C TRP A 315 -28.56 3.53 6.73
N MET A 316 -27.68 2.73 6.14
CA MET A 316 -27.54 1.34 6.59
C MET A 316 -26.91 1.31 7.98
N PRO A 317 -27.62 0.83 9.04
CA PRO A 317 -27.09 0.87 10.42
C PRO A 317 -25.79 0.07 10.59
N TYR A 318 -25.73 -1.07 9.90
CA TYR A 318 -24.56 -1.96 9.90
C TYR A 318 -24.46 -2.68 8.54
N ASP A 319 -23.44 -2.37 7.75
CA ASP A 319 -23.21 -3.02 6.44
C ASP A 319 -23.14 -4.55 6.53
N ASN A 320 -22.63 -5.05 7.65
CA ASN A 320 -22.50 -6.48 7.90
C ASN A 320 -23.84 -7.24 7.92
N MET A 321 -24.98 -6.57 8.12
CA MET A 321 -26.31 -7.17 8.03
C MET A 321 -26.68 -7.60 6.61
N ILE A 322 -26.01 -7.04 5.60
CA ILE A 322 -26.22 -7.42 4.20
C ILE A 322 -25.85 -8.89 3.96
N ILE A 323 -24.80 -9.41 4.63
CA ILE A 323 -24.32 -10.79 4.42
C ILE A 323 -25.38 -11.84 4.79
N PRO A 324 -25.99 -11.84 5.99
CA PRO A 324 -27.09 -12.75 6.31
C PRO A 324 -28.29 -12.66 5.35
N LEU A 325 -28.65 -11.45 4.93
CA LEU A 325 -29.73 -11.24 3.95
C LEU A 325 -29.39 -11.81 2.57
N MET A 326 -28.15 -11.60 2.09
CA MET A 326 -27.68 -12.19 0.84
C MET A 326 -27.73 -13.73 0.89
N ASN A 327 -27.31 -14.34 2.00
CA ASN A 327 -27.36 -15.78 2.19
C ASN A 327 -28.80 -16.30 2.21
N PHE A 328 -29.72 -15.58 2.85
CA PHE A 328 -31.14 -15.88 2.83
C PHE A 328 -31.69 -15.80 1.41
N LEU A 329 -31.48 -14.67 0.72
CA LEU A 329 -31.97 -14.47 -0.64
C LEU A 329 -31.43 -15.51 -1.63
N LYS A 330 -30.16 -15.86 -1.52
CA LYS A 330 -29.55 -16.93 -2.31
C LYS A 330 -30.34 -18.24 -2.17
N GLU A 331 -30.72 -18.60 -0.95
CA GLU A 331 -31.42 -19.87 -0.66
C GLU A 331 -32.83 -19.89 -1.21
N ILE A 332 -33.54 -18.76 -1.28
CA ILE A 332 -34.89 -18.65 -1.86
C ILE A 332 -34.87 -18.34 -3.37
N GLY A 333 -33.73 -18.52 -4.07
CA GLY A 333 -33.65 -18.36 -5.52
C GLY A 333 -33.25 -16.96 -6.00
N GLY A 334 -32.89 -16.06 -5.11
CA GLY A 334 -32.36 -14.71 -5.45
C GLY A 334 -33.44 -13.66 -5.75
N ASP A 335 -34.70 -13.97 -5.44
CA ASP A 335 -35.85 -13.07 -5.63
C ASP A 335 -36.63 -12.92 -4.32
N PHE A 336 -36.63 -11.72 -3.73
CA PHE A 336 -37.31 -11.47 -2.48
C PHE A 336 -38.85 -11.44 -2.61
N HIS A 337 -39.42 -11.36 -3.80
CA HIS A 337 -40.85 -11.49 -4.04
C HIS A 337 -41.33 -12.92 -3.79
N GLN A 338 -40.44 -13.90 -3.80
CA GLN A 338 -40.74 -15.28 -3.47
C GLN A 338 -40.85 -15.57 -1.98
N MET A 339 -40.57 -14.60 -1.12
CA MET A 339 -40.73 -14.74 0.32
C MET A 339 -42.20 -14.95 0.70
N ASN A 340 -42.46 -15.98 1.48
CA ASN A 340 -43.77 -16.15 2.10
C ASN A 340 -43.97 -15.16 3.27
N PRO A 341 -45.23 -14.92 3.72
CA PRO A 341 -45.53 -13.96 4.76
C PRO A 341 -44.77 -14.21 6.10
N THR A 342 -44.53 -15.47 6.43
CA THR A 342 -43.78 -15.84 7.64
C THR A 342 -42.31 -15.46 7.54
N GLN A 343 -41.68 -15.70 6.38
CA GLN A 343 -40.31 -15.30 6.11
C GLN A 343 -40.15 -13.77 6.15
N LYS A 344 -41.07 -13.05 5.49
CA LYS A 344 -41.05 -11.58 5.46
C LYS A 344 -41.15 -11.00 6.88
N LYS A 345 -42.11 -11.48 7.68
CA LYS A 345 -42.30 -11.03 9.07
C LYS A 345 -41.09 -11.37 9.94
N PHE A 346 -40.43 -12.51 9.71
CA PHE A 346 -39.23 -12.88 10.44
C PHE A 346 -38.06 -11.96 10.09
N ILE A 347 -37.82 -11.66 8.81
CA ILE A 347 -36.77 -10.77 8.34
C ILE A 347 -36.97 -9.36 8.93
N GLU A 348 -38.20 -8.84 8.86
CA GLU A 348 -38.55 -7.52 9.42
C GLU A 348 -38.25 -7.45 10.91
N TYR A 349 -38.67 -8.48 11.67
CA TYR A 349 -38.41 -8.55 13.10
C TYR A 349 -36.91 -8.68 13.41
N TRP A 350 -36.19 -9.54 12.69
CA TRP A 350 -34.75 -9.71 12.83
C TRP A 350 -34.00 -8.42 12.55
N TYR A 351 -34.36 -7.70 11.49
CA TYR A 351 -33.72 -6.47 11.10
C TYR A 351 -33.80 -5.43 12.20
N TRP A 352 -35.01 -5.07 12.62
CA TRP A 352 -35.23 -4.03 13.63
C TRP A 352 -34.67 -4.42 15.00
N ASN A 353 -34.79 -5.67 15.40
CA ASN A 353 -34.13 -6.12 16.63
C ASN A 353 -32.62 -6.01 16.56
N SER A 354 -32.00 -6.34 15.43
CA SER A 354 -30.55 -6.23 15.26
C SER A 354 -30.09 -4.78 15.36
N VAL A 355 -30.84 -3.84 14.80
CA VAL A 355 -30.57 -2.41 14.86
C VAL A 355 -30.68 -1.90 16.31
N PHE A 356 -31.83 -2.08 16.94
CA PHE A 356 -32.08 -1.51 18.28
C PHE A 356 -31.34 -2.21 19.41
N SER A 357 -30.90 -3.46 19.23
CA SER A 357 -30.06 -4.15 20.20
C SER A 357 -28.56 -3.90 20.00
N LEU A 358 -28.15 -3.04 19.06
CA LEU A 358 -26.76 -2.78 18.69
C LEU A 358 -25.97 -4.07 18.38
N ARG A 359 -26.64 -5.06 17.77
CA ARG A 359 -26.15 -6.42 17.62
C ARG A 359 -24.80 -6.52 16.90
N TYR A 360 -24.53 -5.63 15.95
CA TYR A 360 -23.34 -5.62 15.13
C TYR A 360 -22.27 -4.60 15.56
N SER A 361 -22.46 -3.93 16.71
CA SER A 361 -21.49 -2.98 17.25
C SER A 361 -20.18 -3.63 17.74
N GLY A 362 -20.21 -4.94 18.04
CA GLY A 362 -19.04 -5.72 18.45
C GLY A 362 -19.16 -7.18 18.00
N SER A 363 -18.02 -7.94 17.98
CA SER A 363 -17.98 -9.37 17.60
C SER A 363 -18.72 -9.69 16.29
N SER A 364 -18.61 -8.82 15.30
CA SER A 364 -19.43 -8.83 14.10
C SER A 364 -19.31 -10.13 13.29
N ASN A 365 -18.14 -10.77 13.26
CA ASN A 365 -17.95 -12.04 12.52
C ASN A 365 -18.80 -13.17 13.09
N GLU A 366 -18.86 -13.33 14.40
CA GLU A 366 -19.66 -14.35 15.06
C GLU A 366 -21.16 -14.11 14.82
N ARG A 367 -21.59 -12.85 14.91
CA ARG A 367 -22.97 -12.45 14.64
C ARG A 367 -23.39 -12.69 13.20
N ILE A 368 -22.52 -12.36 12.24
CA ILE A 368 -22.78 -12.65 10.82
C ILE A 368 -23.00 -14.16 10.60
N ILE A 369 -22.15 -15.00 11.19
CA ILE A 369 -22.25 -16.47 11.05
C ILE A 369 -23.53 -16.98 11.70
N GLU A 370 -23.82 -16.55 12.93
CA GLU A 370 -25.01 -16.95 13.67
C GLU A 370 -26.29 -16.58 12.90
N ASP A 371 -26.41 -15.32 12.49
CA ASP A 371 -27.57 -14.80 11.80
C ASP A 371 -27.73 -15.41 10.40
N SER A 372 -26.63 -15.58 9.66
CA SER A 372 -26.65 -16.28 8.36
C SER A 372 -27.19 -17.70 8.50
N ASN A 373 -26.73 -18.43 9.53
CA ASN A 373 -27.22 -19.81 9.76
C ASN A 373 -28.71 -19.85 10.11
N ILE A 374 -29.19 -18.88 10.90
CA ILE A 374 -30.60 -18.79 11.26
C ILE A 374 -31.44 -18.39 10.07
N LEU A 375 -31.06 -17.38 9.33
CA LEU A 375 -31.79 -16.94 8.14
C LEU A 375 -31.82 -18.03 7.06
N LEU A 376 -30.76 -18.83 6.91
CA LEU A 376 -30.76 -20.00 6.04
C LEU A 376 -31.79 -21.08 6.49
N GLN A 377 -31.99 -21.30 7.79
CA GLN A 377 -32.99 -22.22 8.29
C GLN A 377 -34.40 -21.71 7.99
N ILE A 378 -34.64 -20.39 8.16
CA ILE A 378 -35.91 -19.76 7.80
C ILE A 378 -36.17 -19.84 6.30
N ALA A 379 -35.13 -19.60 5.47
CA ALA A 379 -35.24 -19.74 4.01
C ALA A 379 -35.69 -21.14 3.60
N LYS A 380 -35.20 -22.20 4.29
CA LYS A 380 -35.54 -23.59 4.09
C LYS A 380 -36.91 -23.99 4.70
N GLY A 381 -37.69 -23.06 5.24
CA GLY A 381 -38.98 -23.31 5.87
C GLY A 381 -38.92 -24.08 7.19
N LYS A 382 -37.75 -24.14 7.84
CA LYS A 382 -37.62 -24.79 9.15
C LYS A 382 -38.23 -23.89 10.23
N LYS A 383 -39.03 -24.51 11.13
CA LYS A 383 -39.56 -23.83 12.32
C LYS A 383 -38.42 -23.61 13.30
N ILE A 384 -38.12 -22.36 13.58
CA ILE A 384 -37.20 -21.97 14.63
C ILE A 384 -38.00 -21.62 15.88
N ASN A 385 -37.51 -21.99 17.07
CA ASN A 385 -38.05 -21.45 18.30
C ASN A 385 -37.68 -19.97 18.40
N SER A 386 -38.53 -19.14 17.78
CA SER A 386 -38.32 -17.70 17.68
C SER A 386 -38.18 -17.05 19.06
N ALA A 387 -38.93 -17.50 20.06
CA ALA A 387 -38.84 -16.94 21.42
C ALA A 387 -37.45 -17.13 22.05
N SER A 388 -36.85 -18.31 21.89
CA SER A 388 -35.49 -18.58 22.41
C SER A 388 -34.42 -17.75 21.70
N TYR A 389 -34.56 -17.52 20.40
CA TYR A 389 -33.61 -16.70 19.63
C TYR A 389 -33.77 -15.20 19.95
N PHE A 390 -35.01 -14.72 19.97
CA PHE A 390 -35.29 -13.30 20.24
C PHE A 390 -35.08 -12.93 21.72
N ASN A 391 -35.25 -13.84 22.65
CA ASN A 391 -34.83 -13.59 24.06
C ASN A 391 -33.32 -13.45 24.22
N LYS A 392 -32.52 -14.03 23.32
CA LYS A 392 -31.05 -13.76 23.26
C LYS A 392 -30.74 -12.40 22.62
N LEU A 393 -31.58 -11.91 21.70
CA LEU A 393 -31.46 -10.60 21.09
C LEU A 393 -32.00 -9.48 22.00
N SER A 394 -33.03 -9.77 22.78
CA SER A 394 -33.82 -8.80 23.55
C SER A 394 -33.23 -8.44 24.91
N LYS A 395 -31.96 -8.14 24.99
CA LYS A 395 -31.57 -7.02 25.87
C LYS A 395 -31.79 -5.71 25.11
N ILE A 396 -33.02 -5.47 24.71
CA ILE A 396 -33.42 -4.12 24.30
C ILE A 396 -33.22 -3.28 25.57
N GLN A 397 -32.15 -2.48 25.58
CA GLN A 397 -32.11 -1.33 26.46
C GLN A 397 -33.34 -0.52 26.07
N THR A 398 -34.22 -0.28 27.04
CA THR A 398 -35.29 0.71 26.88
C THR A 398 -34.58 2.00 26.47
N LEU A 399 -34.68 2.39 25.21
CA LEU A 399 -34.10 3.61 24.71
C LEU A 399 -34.70 4.75 25.54
N SER A 400 -33.86 5.46 26.28
CA SER A 400 -34.23 6.70 26.91
C SER A 400 -34.36 7.80 25.86
N ALA A 401 -35.03 8.87 26.13
CA ALA A 401 -35.07 10.03 25.23
C ALA A 401 -33.67 10.53 24.90
N ASP A 402 -32.71 10.42 25.81
CA ASP A 402 -31.32 10.82 25.63
C ASP A 402 -30.57 9.90 24.64
N ASP A 403 -30.93 8.62 24.59
CA ASP A 403 -30.36 7.69 23.59
C ASP A 403 -30.82 8.02 22.16
N ILE A 404 -32.03 8.59 22.01
CA ILE A 404 -32.57 9.00 20.71
C ILE A 404 -31.90 10.28 20.20
N TYR A 405 -31.54 11.21 21.11
CA TYR A 405 -30.86 12.47 20.76
C TYR A 405 -29.34 12.32 20.56
N SER A 406 -28.75 11.18 20.87
CA SER A 406 -27.32 10.92 20.70
C SER A 406 -26.97 10.24 19.36
N PHE A 407 -27.93 10.07 18.45
CA PHE A 407 -27.72 9.58 17.08
C PHE A 407 -27.46 10.75 16.10
N ASP A 408 -26.46 11.59 16.42
CA ASP A 408 -25.90 12.53 15.45
C ASP A 408 -24.64 11.96 14.77
#